data_8bda0387d4a21e0c416e9ed9497dc69f
#
_entry.id   8bda0387d4a21e0c416e9ed9497dc69f
#
_cell.length_a   1.000
_cell.length_b   1.000
_cell.length_c   1.000
_cell.angle_alpha   90.00
_cell.angle_beta   90.00
_cell.angle_gamma   90.00
#
_symmetry.space_group_name_H-M   'P 1'
#
loop_
_entity.id
_entity.type
_entity.pdbx_description
1 polymer ?
#
loop_
_entity_poly.entity_id
_entity_poly.type
_entity_poly.pdbx_seq_one_letter_code
_entity_poly.pdbx_strand_id
1 'polypeptide(L)'
;PLDLTILMLGSNDMKVYFSPSVEKIAGSLAKVCQTILMVSEAPVLLVSPIYLGDNMADSDFAASFPPSSIAISHELGGALEEVARQLDIPFLDAAKVTLPSKEDSLHLTKEGHLALAKALAKKVKEILE
;
A
#
# COMPACT_ATOMS: atom_id res chain seq x y z
N PRO A 1 17.87 16.60 -6.82
CA PRO A 1 17.98 15.35 -6.07
C PRO A 1 16.81 15.16 -5.10
N LEU A 2 16.52 13.90 -4.74
CA LEU A 2 15.51 13.55 -3.76
C LEU A 2 16.18 13.19 -2.44
N ASP A 3 15.53 13.53 -1.33
CA ASP A 3 15.96 13.10 0.01
C ASP A 3 15.32 11.77 0.42
N LEU A 4 14.14 11.46 -0.15
CA LEU A 4 13.39 10.24 0.14
C LEU A 4 12.36 10.00 -0.97
N THR A 5 12.15 8.74 -1.35
CA THR A 5 11.01 8.32 -2.16
C THR A 5 10.03 7.53 -1.30
N ILE A 6 8.77 7.93 -1.30
CA ILE A 6 7.69 7.19 -0.65
C ILE A 6 6.87 6.51 -1.73
N LEU A 7 6.78 5.17 -1.69
CA LEU A 7 6.02 4.37 -2.65
C LEU A 7 4.83 3.72 -1.95
N MET A 8 3.62 4.14 -2.31
CA MET A 8 2.37 3.51 -1.85
C MET A 8 1.49 3.22 -3.06
N LEU A 9 1.53 2.00 -3.54
CA LEU A 9 0.77 1.49 -4.68
C LEU A 9 0.23 0.10 -4.34
N GLY A 10 -0.69 -0.40 -5.17
CA GLY A 10 -1.18 -1.77 -5.08
C GLY A 10 -2.70 -1.89 -5.05
N SER A 11 -3.45 -0.88 -4.60
CA SER A 11 -4.91 -0.97 -4.52
C SER A 11 -5.56 -1.20 -5.88
N ASN A 12 -5.16 -0.45 -6.89
CA ASN A 12 -5.71 -0.59 -8.24
C ASN A 12 -5.32 -1.93 -8.90
N ASP A 13 -4.18 -2.48 -8.51
CA ASP A 13 -3.73 -3.78 -9.00
C ASP A 13 -4.62 -4.94 -8.53
N MET A 14 -5.43 -4.72 -7.49
CA MET A 14 -6.37 -5.72 -6.95
C MET A 14 -7.66 -5.83 -7.78
N LYS A 15 -7.86 -4.97 -8.77
CA LYS A 15 -9.04 -5.02 -9.64
C LYS A 15 -9.09 -6.36 -10.38
N VAL A 16 -10.26 -6.98 -10.38
CA VAL A 16 -10.45 -8.36 -10.87
C VAL A 16 -10.01 -8.57 -12.30
N TYR A 17 -10.15 -7.59 -13.17
CA TYR A 17 -9.77 -7.74 -14.58
C TYR A 17 -8.24 -7.79 -14.81
N PHE A 18 -7.44 -7.53 -13.81
CA PHE A 18 -5.99 -7.78 -13.87
C PHE A 18 -5.60 -9.19 -13.43
N SER A 19 -6.57 -10.03 -13.06
CA SER A 19 -6.33 -11.38 -12.53
C SER A 19 -5.30 -11.35 -11.40
N PRO A 20 -5.55 -10.57 -10.33
CA PRO A 20 -4.56 -10.30 -9.30
C PRO A 20 -4.26 -11.51 -8.42
N SER A 21 -3.05 -11.55 -7.90
CA SER A 21 -2.65 -12.36 -6.76
C SER A 21 -1.72 -11.54 -5.87
N VAL A 22 -1.60 -11.93 -4.61
CA VAL A 22 -0.65 -11.28 -3.68
C VAL A 22 0.76 -11.33 -4.24
N GLU A 23 1.17 -12.49 -4.78
CA GLU A 23 2.50 -12.71 -5.34
C GLU A 23 2.78 -11.82 -6.54
N LYS A 24 1.81 -11.66 -7.44
CA LYS A 24 1.94 -10.78 -8.62
C LYS A 24 2.14 -9.32 -8.21
N ILE A 25 1.31 -8.84 -7.27
CA ILE A 25 1.35 -7.45 -6.82
C ILE A 25 2.65 -7.19 -6.07
N ALA A 26 3.00 -8.04 -5.11
CA ALA A 26 4.24 -7.90 -4.35
C ALA A 26 5.48 -7.97 -5.26
N GLY A 27 5.49 -8.90 -6.22
CA GLY A 27 6.58 -9.02 -7.18
C GLY A 27 6.73 -7.79 -8.07
N SER A 28 5.64 -7.20 -8.51
CA SER A 28 5.65 -5.97 -9.30
C SER A 28 6.17 -4.78 -8.49
N LEU A 29 5.74 -4.64 -7.25
CA LEU A 29 6.19 -3.56 -6.38
C LEU A 29 7.66 -3.74 -5.98
N ALA A 30 8.12 -4.97 -5.79
CA ALA A 30 9.54 -5.25 -5.58
C ALA A 30 10.39 -4.74 -6.75
N LYS A 31 9.96 -4.98 -7.98
CA LYS A 31 10.64 -4.47 -9.19
C LYS A 31 10.66 -2.95 -9.24
N VAL A 32 9.57 -2.29 -8.89
CA VAL A 32 9.52 -0.83 -8.84
C VAL A 32 10.51 -0.30 -7.80
N CYS A 33 10.52 -0.87 -6.60
CA CYS A 33 11.49 -0.50 -5.56
C CYS A 33 12.94 -0.69 -6.03
N GLN A 34 13.24 -1.84 -6.64
CA GLN A 34 14.58 -2.13 -7.18
C GLN A 34 14.99 -1.11 -8.24
N THR A 35 14.07 -0.75 -9.13
CA THR A 35 14.33 0.25 -10.17
C THR A 35 14.64 1.61 -9.56
N ILE A 36 13.88 2.04 -8.57
CA ILE A 36 14.12 3.31 -7.87
C ILE A 36 15.49 3.30 -7.19
N LEU A 37 15.81 2.21 -6.48
CA LEU A 37 17.09 2.06 -5.79
C LEU A 37 18.29 2.06 -6.76
N MET A 38 18.09 1.62 -7.99
CA MET A 38 19.15 1.64 -9.02
C MET A 38 19.42 3.03 -9.59
N VAL A 39 18.40 3.89 -9.65
CA VAL A 39 18.50 5.21 -10.32
C VAL A 39 18.58 6.38 -9.35
N SER A 40 18.43 6.15 -8.07
CA SER A 40 18.45 7.19 -7.04
C SER A 40 19.21 6.71 -5.80
N GLU A 41 20.01 7.61 -5.23
CA GLU A 41 20.71 7.36 -3.96
C GLU A 41 19.81 7.60 -2.74
N ALA A 42 18.64 8.22 -2.95
CA ALA A 42 17.69 8.47 -1.87
C ALA A 42 17.10 7.16 -1.33
N PRO A 43 16.90 7.06 -0.02
CA PRO A 43 16.19 5.91 0.55
C PRO A 43 14.76 5.79 0.01
N VAL A 44 14.21 4.58 0.06
CA VAL A 44 12.83 4.29 -0.36
C VAL A 44 12.06 3.84 0.88
N LEU A 45 10.92 4.47 1.14
CA LEU A 45 9.93 3.98 2.11
C LEU A 45 8.82 3.25 1.33
N LEU A 46 8.69 1.96 1.55
CA LEU A 46 7.58 1.17 0.99
C LEU A 46 6.39 1.22 1.95
N VAL A 47 5.23 1.62 1.42
CA VAL A 47 3.98 1.70 2.19
C VAL A 47 2.97 0.74 1.59
N SER A 48 2.49 -0.22 2.38
CA SER A 48 1.38 -1.08 1.97
C SER A 48 0.06 -0.29 2.06
N PRO A 49 -0.83 -0.43 1.06
CA PRO A 49 -2.10 0.30 1.08
C PRO A 49 -3.04 -0.20 2.18
N ILE A 50 -4.09 0.57 2.44
CA ILE A 50 -5.17 0.18 3.35
C ILE A 50 -5.93 -1.04 2.81
N TYR A 51 -6.69 -1.71 3.68
CA TYR A 51 -7.59 -2.78 3.26
C TYR A 51 -8.71 -2.24 2.34
N LEU A 52 -9.21 -3.09 1.47
CA LEU A 52 -10.54 -2.91 0.88
C LEU A 52 -11.58 -3.24 1.94
N GLY A 53 -12.63 -2.43 2.02
CA GLY A 53 -13.62 -2.54 3.09
C GLY A 53 -14.66 -3.64 2.88
N ASP A 54 -15.27 -4.06 3.98
CA ASP A 54 -16.25 -5.15 3.98
C ASP A 54 -17.58 -4.77 3.30
N ASN A 55 -17.85 -3.47 3.15
CA ASN A 55 -19.06 -2.97 2.48
C ASN A 55 -18.86 -2.76 0.96
N MET A 56 -17.81 -3.32 0.41
CA MET A 56 -17.47 -3.16 -1.02
C MET A 56 -18.63 -3.57 -1.94
N ALA A 57 -19.38 -4.62 -1.60
CA ALA A 57 -20.50 -5.10 -2.40
C ALA A 57 -21.61 -4.05 -2.59
N ASP A 58 -21.74 -3.11 -1.66
CA ASP A 58 -22.72 -2.03 -1.70
C ASP A 58 -22.16 -0.73 -2.31
N SER A 59 -20.91 -0.74 -2.74
CA SER A 59 -20.24 0.44 -3.31
C SER A 59 -20.31 0.46 -4.84
N ASP A 60 -20.05 1.62 -5.42
CA ASP A 60 -19.94 1.79 -6.88
C ASP A 60 -18.74 1.02 -7.47
N PHE A 61 -17.84 0.53 -6.63
CA PHE A 61 -16.64 -0.19 -7.03
C PHE A 61 -16.76 -1.70 -6.94
N ALA A 62 -17.94 -2.22 -6.56
CA ALA A 62 -18.18 -3.65 -6.31
C ALA A 62 -17.76 -4.55 -7.50
N ALA A 63 -18.04 -4.13 -8.73
CA ALA A 63 -17.72 -4.92 -9.92
C ALA A 63 -16.21 -5.08 -10.13
N SER A 64 -15.42 -4.08 -9.71
CA SER A 64 -13.96 -4.10 -9.85
C SER A 64 -13.25 -4.87 -8.73
N PHE A 65 -13.86 -4.90 -7.54
CA PHE A 65 -13.27 -5.47 -6.34
C PHE A 65 -14.18 -6.53 -5.68
N PRO A 66 -14.26 -7.74 -6.27
CA PRO A 66 -15.03 -8.84 -5.67
C PRO A 66 -14.39 -9.32 -4.35
N PRO A 67 -15.05 -10.23 -3.61
CA PRO A 67 -14.52 -10.77 -2.35
C PRO A 67 -13.08 -11.28 -2.43
N SER A 68 -12.65 -11.82 -3.57
CA SER A 68 -11.28 -12.26 -3.78
C SER A 68 -10.27 -11.11 -3.70
N SER A 69 -10.64 -9.91 -4.19
CA SER A 69 -9.81 -8.71 -4.08
C SER A 69 -9.70 -8.24 -2.63
N ILE A 70 -10.79 -8.30 -1.87
CA ILE A 70 -10.79 -7.96 -0.45
C ILE A 70 -9.82 -8.89 0.32
N ALA A 71 -9.87 -10.19 0.04
CA ALA A 71 -8.93 -11.15 0.64
C ALA A 71 -7.47 -10.80 0.33
N ILE A 72 -7.16 -10.45 -0.93
CA ILE A 72 -5.82 -10.01 -1.33
C ILE A 72 -5.38 -8.79 -0.51
N SER A 73 -6.28 -7.82 -0.31
CA SER A 73 -5.96 -6.60 0.44
C SER A 73 -5.52 -6.89 1.88
N HIS A 74 -6.05 -7.93 2.51
CA HIS A 74 -5.67 -8.35 3.86
C HIS A 74 -4.33 -9.08 3.92
N GLU A 75 -3.86 -9.64 2.82
CA GLU A 75 -2.60 -10.38 2.75
C GLU A 75 -1.43 -9.55 2.22
N LEU A 76 -1.72 -8.47 1.50
CA LEU A 76 -0.68 -7.69 0.81
C LEU A 76 0.31 -7.04 1.77
N GLY A 77 -0.14 -6.58 2.94
CA GLY A 77 0.75 -5.96 3.93
C GLY A 77 1.90 -6.86 4.36
N GLY A 78 1.60 -8.12 4.67
CA GLY A 78 2.62 -9.11 5.05
C GLY A 78 3.60 -9.41 3.91
N ALA A 79 3.10 -9.52 2.68
CA ALA A 79 3.94 -9.77 1.51
C ALA A 79 4.87 -8.58 1.20
N LEU A 80 4.38 -7.35 1.33
CA LEU A 80 5.19 -6.15 1.12
C LEU A 80 6.19 -5.90 2.24
N GLU A 81 5.85 -6.26 3.48
CA GLU A 81 6.80 -6.24 4.58
C GLU A 81 7.99 -7.16 4.31
N GLU A 82 7.75 -8.35 3.77
CA GLU A 82 8.80 -9.27 3.36
C GLU A 82 9.65 -8.72 2.21
N VAL A 83 9.04 -8.05 1.22
CA VAL A 83 9.77 -7.35 0.16
C VAL A 83 10.70 -6.29 0.75
N ALA A 84 10.19 -5.48 1.66
CA ALA A 84 10.99 -4.44 2.32
C ALA A 84 12.15 -5.03 3.11
N ARG A 85 11.92 -6.14 3.82
CA ARG A 85 12.97 -6.86 4.55
C ARG A 85 14.06 -7.37 3.61
N GLN A 86 13.69 -7.99 2.49
CA GLN A 86 14.64 -8.51 1.50
C GLN A 86 15.45 -7.41 0.83
N LEU A 87 14.85 -6.25 0.59
CA LEU A 87 15.52 -5.09 -0.02
C LEU A 87 16.22 -4.19 1.00
N ASP A 88 16.10 -4.51 2.29
CA ASP A 88 16.64 -3.70 3.39
C ASP A 88 16.19 -2.23 3.31
N ILE A 89 14.89 -2.03 3.12
CA ILE A 89 14.27 -0.70 3.07
C ILE A 89 13.21 -0.55 4.16
N PRO A 90 12.97 0.70 4.63
CA PRO A 90 11.91 0.95 5.60
C PRO A 90 10.51 0.64 5.05
N PHE A 91 9.61 0.25 5.96
CA PHE A 91 8.25 -0.18 5.63
C PHE A 91 7.22 0.43 6.58
N LEU A 92 6.04 0.74 6.05
CA LEU A 92 4.86 1.16 6.81
C LEU A 92 3.62 0.45 6.23
N ASP A 93 2.85 -0.19 7.09
CA ASP A 93 1.56 -0.77 6.69
C ASP A 93 0.43 0.22 7.01
N ALA A 94 -0.10 0.88 5.98
CA ALA A 94 -1.19 1.83 6.14
C ALA A 94 -2.47 1.16 6.70
N ALA A 95 -2.67 -0.12 6.44
CA ALA A 95 -3.82 -0.87 6.96
C ALA A 95 -3.80 -1.02 8.49
N LYS A 96 -2.63 -0.92 9.11
CA LYS A 96 -2.49 -0.90 10.58
C LYS A 96 -2.70 0.49 11.18
N VAL A 97 -2.78 1.52 10.34
CA VAL A 97 -2.94 2.91 10.75
C VAL A 97 -4.39 3.35 10.67
N THR A 98 -5.08 2.98 9.59
CA THR A 98 -6.47 3.41 9.37
C THR A 98 -7.21 2.42 8.48
N LEU A 99 -8.53 2.50 8.52
CA LEU A 99 -9.44 1.69 7.71
C LEU A 99 -10.00 2.52 6.54
N PRO A 100 -10.52 1.88 5.49
CA PRO A 100 -11.18 2.60 4.42
C PRO A 100 -12.50 3.22 4.88
N SER A 101 -13.00 4.21 4.15
CA SER A 101 -14.33 4.77 4.35
C SER A 101 -15.39 3.67 4.28
N LYS A 102 -16.36 3.71 5.18
CA LYS A 102 -17.53 2.82 5.13
C LYS A 102 -18.45 3.13 3.95
N GLU A 103 -18.35 4.32 3.41
CA GLU A 103 -19.17 4.79 2.30
C GLU A 103 -18.84 4.07 1.00
N ASP A 104 -17.54 3.93 0.67
CA ASP A 104 -17.13 3.30 -0.59
C ASP A 104 -16.20 2.09 -0.42
N SER A 105 -15.74 1.81 0.78
CA SER A 105 -14.84 0.70 1.08
C SER A 105 -13.49 0.72 0.34
N LEU A 106 -13.11 1.85 -0.20
CA LEU A 106 -11.90 2.02 -1.03
C LEU A 106 -11.03 3.19 -0.59
N HIS A 107 -11.62 4.38 -0.44
CA HIS A 107 -10.89 5.60 -0.15
C HIS A 107 -10.81 5.89 1.35
N LEU A 108 -9.88 6.75 1.73
CA LEU A 108 -9.74 7.23 3.10
C LEU A 108 -10.78 8.31 3.42
N THR A 109 -11.21 8.34 4.68
CA THR A 109 -11.93 9.49 5.22
C THR A 109 -10.96 10.64 5.49
N LYS A 110 -11.49 11.82 5.82
CA LYS A 110 -10.66 12.95 6.27
C LYS A 110 -9.80 12.56 7.48
N GLU A 111 -10.40 11.87 8.45
CA GLU A 111 -9.72 11.39 9.64
C GLU A 111 -8.64 10.35 9.29
N GLY A 112 -8.93 9.47 8.32
CA GLY A 112 -7.98 8.48 7.81
C GLY A 112 -6.78 9.12 7.15
N HIS A 113 -6.99 10.14 6.33
CA HIS A 113 -5.90 10.93 5.75
C HIS A 113 -5.00 11.55 6.81
N LEU A 114 -5.60 12.13 7.86
CA LEU A 114 -4.83 12.74 8.95
C LEU A 114 -4.02 11.69 9.72
N ALA A 115 -4.61 10.55 10.03
CA ALA A 115 -3.93 9.47 10.73
C ALA A 115 -2.73 8.95 9.91
N LEU A 116 -2.93 8.71 8.61
CA LEU A 116 -1.86 8.27 7.72
C LEU A 116 -0.76 9.34 7.59
N ALA A 117 -1.13 10.61 7.46
CA ALA A 117 -0.17 11.71 7.39
C ALA A 117 0.73 11.77 8.63
N LYS A 118 0.15 11.60 9.82
CA LYS A 118 0.92 11.57 11.08
C LYS A 118 1.88 10.39 11.15
N ALA A 119 1.43 9.20 10.74
CA ALA A 119 2.25 7.99 10.72
C ALA A 119 3.41 8.13 9.71
N LEU A 120 3.13 8.67 8.52
CA LEU A 120 4.15 8.95 7.52
C LEU A 120 5.17 9.98 8.01
N ALA A 121 4.71 11.08 8.61
CA ALA A 121 5.60 12.13 9.13
C ALA A 121 6.56 11.56 10.18
N LYS A 122 6.07 10.72 11.08
CA LYS A 122 6.91 10.05 12.07
C LYS A 122 7.96 9.17 11.40
N LYS A 123 7.54 8.36 10.41
CA LYS A 123 8.43 7.43 9.69
C LYS A 123 9.48 8.18 8.88
N VAL A 124 9.11 9.26 8.23
CA VAL A 124 10.02 10.12 7.47
C VAL A 124 11.12 10.70 8.39
N LYS A 125 10.75 11.18 9.57
CA LYS A 125 11.72 11.65 10.55
C LYS A 125 12.71 10.58 10.97
N GLU A 126 12.22 9.37 11.24
CA GLU A 126 13.07 8.22 11.60
C GLU A 126 14.08 7.89 10.49
N ILE A 127 13.69 8.02 9.23
CA ILE A 127 14.54 7.71 8.08
C ILE A 127 15.57 8.80 7.82
N LEU A 128 15.18 10.07 7.93
CA LEU A 128 16.03 11.22 7.57
C LEU A 128 16.88 11.76 8.71
N GLU A 129 16.61 11.35 9.91
CA GLU A 129 17.42 11.65 11.10
C GLU A 129 18.32 10.47 11.43
#